data_d857190afa9d00d56f90e6d23345944a
#
_entry.id   d857190afa9d00d56f90e6d23345944a
#
_cell.length_a   1.000
_cell.length_b   1.000
_cell.length_c   1.000
_cell.angle_alpha   90.00
_cell.angle_beta   90.00
_cell.angle_gamma   90.00
#
_symmetry.space_group_name_H-M   'P 1'
#
loop_
_entity.id
_entity.type
_entity.pdbx_description
1 polymer ?
#
loop_
_entity_poly.entity_id
_entity_poly.type
_entity_poly.pdbx_seq_one_letter_code
_entity_poly.pdbx_strand_id
1 'polypeptide(L)'
;MDNLQPIITKKSTCSDLLTCLYNLKSTDSEIFFAVAKNPEATLDDIASEVKRDRSSVHRCLAKLVTAGLVAKESKSIKGGGYYHIYTMVELEKIKKHAKERTKEITESLNELISNFDSDLKRYLEP
;
A
#
# COMPACT_ATOMS: atom_id res chain seq x y z
N MET A 1 11.89 14.41 5.24
CA MET A 1 10.68 13.65 5.11
C MET A 1 9.93 14.03 3.84
N ASP A 2 9.82 13.08 2.93
CA ASP A 2 9.32 13.38 1.60
C ASP A 2 7.97 12.77 1.26
N ASN A 3 7.39 11.98 2.19
CA ASN A 3 6.14 11.29 1.92
C ASN A 3 4.96 12.22 1.64
N LEU A 4 4.99 13.43 2.19
CA LEU A 4 3.90 14.39 2.01
C LEU A 4 4.14 15.37 0.86
N GLN A 5 5.37 15.45 0.33
CA GLN A 5 5.68 16.39 -0.75
C GLN A 5 4.79 16.21 -1.98
N PRO A 6 4.57 14.98 -2.47
CA PRO A 6 3.67 14.79 -3.61
C PRO A 6 2.25 15.25 -3.32
N ILE A 7 1.78 15.10 -2.07
CA ILE A 7 0.41 15.42 -1.68
C ILE A 7 0.14 16.93 -1.70
N ILE A 8 1.15 17.74 -1.37
CA ILE A 8 0.98 19.19 -1.32
C ILE A 8 1.14 19.86 -2.68
N THR A 9 1.42 19.10 -3.73
CA THR A 9 1.49 19.63 -5.09
C THR A 9 0.16 19.41 -5.82
N LYS A 10 -0.14 20.26 -6.79
CA LYS A 10 -1.38 20.13 -7.57
C LYS A 10 -1.32 19.00 -8.60
N LYS A 11 -0.15 18.37 -8.76
CA LYS A 11 0.05 17.27 -9.72
C LYS A 11 0.07 15.90 -9.05
N SER A 12 -0.40 15.83 -7.81
CA SER A 12 -0.46 14.56 -7.08
C SER A 12 -1.40 13.56 -7.75
N THR A 13 -1.01 12.30 -7.70
CA THR A 13 -1.76 11.19 -8.30
C THR A 13 -2.14 10.17 -7.24
N CYS A 14 -2.90 9.14 -7.65
CA CYS A 14 -3.25 8.06 -6.74
C CYS A 14 -2.00 7.32 -6.24
N SER A 15 -0.94 7.24 -7.04
CA SER A 15 0.32 6.64 -6.62
C SER A 15 0.93 7.41 -5.44
N ASP A 16 0.88 8.73 -5.49
CA ASP A 16 1.37 9.58 -4.40
C ASP A 16 0.55 9.38 -3.13
N LEU A 17 -0.77 9.26 -3.28
CA LEU A 17 -1.66 9.00 -2.16
C LEU A 17 -1.33 7.66 -1.49
N LEU A 18 -1.13 6.61 -2.28
CA LEU A 18 -0.77 5.29 -1.78
C LEU A 18 0.57 5.31 -1.05
N THR A 19 1.54 6.04 -1.58
CA THR A 19 2.84 6.22 -0.92
C THR A 19 2.67 6.89 0.45
N CYS A 20 1.86 7.93 0.50
CA CYS A 20 1.61 8.66 1.75
C CYS A 20 0.88 7.80 2.79
N LEU A 21 -0.21 7.14 2.41
CA LEU A 21 -1.07 6.41 3.34
C LEU A 21 -0.52 5.05 3.75
N TYR A 22 0.17 4.36 2.86
CA TYR A 22 0.58 2.97 3.06
C TYR A 22 2.08 2.75 2.99
N ASN A 23 2.84 3.82 2.84
CA ASN A 23 4.30 3.76 2.74
C ASN A 23 4.77 2.83 1.60
N LEU A 24 4.10 2.91 0.46
CA LEU A 24 4.44 2.10 -0.70
C LEU A 24 5.59 2.74 -1.47
N LYS A 25 6.54 1.92 -1.88
CA LYS A 25 7.62 2.33 -2.78
C LYS A 25 7.09 2.29 -4.22
N SER A 26 7.82 2.90 -5.14
CA SER A 26 7.42 2.90 -6.56
C SER A 26 7.22 1.49 -7.12
N THR A 27 8.05 0.54 -6.70
CA THR A 27 7.91 -0.87 -7.09
C THR A 27 6.59 -1.47 -6.60
N ASP A 28 6.22 -1.18 -5.35
CA ASP A 28 4.96 -1.65 -4.78
C ASP A 28 3.76 -1.13 -5.57
N SER A 29 3.80 0.17 -5.92
CA SER A 29 2.73 0.80 -6.70
C SER A 29 2.64 0.20 -8.11
N GLU A 30 3.78 -0.04 -8.74
CA GLU A 30 3.84 -0.69 -10.06
C GLU A 30 3.16 -2.06 -10.03
N ILE A 31 3.46 -2.84 -8.99
CA ILE A 31 2.89 -4.17 -8.83
C ILE A 31 1.39 -4.07 -8.51
N PHE A 32 0.99 -3.12 -7.68
CA PHE A 32 -0.43 -2.89 -7.42
C PHE A 32 -1.20 -2.58 -8.70
N PHE A 33 -0.66 -1.72 -9.56
CA PHE A 33 -1.31 -1.37 -10.81
C PHE A 33 -1.37 -2.57 -11.78
N ALA A 34 -0.35 -3.43 -11.76
CA ALA A 34 -0.37 -4.66 -12.55
C ALA A 34 -1.49 -5.60 -12.08
N VAL A 35 -1.69 -5.73 -10.76
CA VAL A 35 -2.79 -6.53 -10.20
C VAL A 35 -4.13 -5.91 -10.60
N ALA A 36 -4.25 -4.59 -10.55
CA ALA A 36 -5.49 -3.91 -10.91
C ALA A 36 -5.89 -4.16 -12.37
N LYS A 37 -4.89 -4.22 -13.26
CA LYS A 37 -5.12 -4.48 -14.69
C LYS A 37 -5.42 -5.93 -15.00
N ASN A 38 -5.00 -6.86 -14.14
CA ASN A 38 -5.04 -8.29 -14.42
C ASN A 38 -5.78 -9.03 -13.29
N PRO A 39 -7.12 -8.96 -13.27
CA PRO A 39 -7.89 -9.66 -12.26
C PRO A 39 -7.57 -11.15 -12.23
N GLU A 40 -7.50 -11.70 -11.04
CA GLU A 40 -7.23 -13.14 -10.83
C GLU A 40 -5.87 -13.61 -11.38
N ALA A 41 -4.89 -12.71 -11.41
CA ALA A 41 -3.54 -13.06 -11.86
C ALA A 41 -2.78 -13.86 -10.80
N THR A 42 -1.92 -14.76 -11.25
CA THR A 42 -1.01 -15.49 -10.39
C THR A 42 0.25 -14.66 -10.13
N LEU A 43 1.05 -15.07 -9.14
CA LEU A 43 2.35 -14.45 -8.89
C LEU A 43 3.21 -14.43 -10.16
N ASP A 44 3.25 -15.54 -10.88
CA ASP A 44 4.06 -15.65 -12.08
C ASP A 44 3.56 -14.73 -13.20
N ASP A 45 2.25 -14.55 -13.32
CA ASP A 45 1.66 -13.60 -14.28
C ASP A 45 2.13 -12.18 -13.98
N ILE A 46 2.06 -11.78 -12.73
CA ILE A 46 2.46 -10.43 -12.31
C ILE A 46 3.97 -10.23 -12.49
N ALA A 47 4.78 -11.21 -12.06
CA ALA A 47 6.23 -11.13 -12.20
C ALA A 47 6.63 -10.99 -13.68
N SER A 48 5.97 -11.72 -14.56
CA SER A 48 6.21 -11.64 -16.00
C SER A 48 5.85 -10.26 -16.55
N GLU A 49 4.72 -9.72 -16.15
CA GLU A 49 4.28 -8.41 -16.64
C GLU A 49 5.20 -7.27 -16.20
N VAL A 50 5.59 -7.25 -14.93
CA VAL A 50 6.45 -6.19 -14.41
C VAL A 50 7.93 -6.45 -14.65
N LYS A 51 8.28 -7.61 -15.18
CA LYS A 51 9.66 -8.02 -15.51
C LYS A 51 10.59 -7.93 -14.30
N ARG A 52 10.12 -8.47 -13.18
CA ARG A 52 10.88 -8.53 -11.94
C ARG A 52 10.92 -9.96 -11.43
N ASP A 53 11.90 -10.26 -10.59
CA ASP A 53 12.04 -11.61 -10.06
C ASP A 53 10.87 -12.00 -9.16
N ARG A 54 10.59 -13.28 -9.14
CA ARG A 54 9.45 -13.85 -8.41
C ARG A 54 9.47 -13.52 -6.92
N SER A 55 10.66 -13.58 -6.31
CA SER A 55 10.80 -13.31 -4.87
C SER A 55 10.46 -11.87 -4.51
N SER A 56 10.94 -10.91 -5.30
CA SER A 56 10.65 -9.49 -5.08
C SER A 56 9.16 -9.21 -5.24
N VAL A 57 8.55 -9.76 -6.27
CA VAL A 57 7.10 -9.59 -6.52
C VAL A 57 6.29 -10.20 -5.40
N HIS A 58 6.68 -11.37 -4.92
CA HIS A 58 6.00 -12.04 -3.81
C HIS A 58 6.01 -11.18 -2.54
N ARG A 59 7.15 -10.56 -2.21
CA ARG A 59 7.25 -9.67 -1.05
C ARG A 59 6.36 -8.45 -1.19
N CYS A 60 6.33 -7.85 -2.38
CA CYS A 60 5.46 -6.70 -2.65
C CYS A 60 3.99 -7.09 -2.55
N LEU A 61 3.60 -8.22 -3.11
CA LEU A 61 2.22 -8.71 -3.04
C LEU A 61 1.80 -8.96 -1.59
N ALA A 62 2.69 -9.55 -0.78
CA ALA A 62 2.41 -9.77 0.64
C ALA A 62 2.16 -8.45 1.36
N LYS A 63 2.96 -7.44 1.06
CA LYS A 63 2.81 -6.09 1.62
C LYS A 63 1.47 -5.47 1.21
N LEU A 64 1.08 -5.61 -0.05
CA LEU A 64 -0.18 -5.09 -0.56
C LEU A 64 -1.38 -5.80 0.05
N VAL A 65 -1.29 -7.10 0.28
CA VAL A 65 -2.33 -7.87 0.97
C VAL A 65 -2.48 -7.39 2.40
N THR A 66 -1.36 -7.22 3.11
CA THR A 66 -1.38 -6.72 4.49
C THR A 66 -1.98 -5.32 4.56
N ALA A 67 -1.73 -4.49 3.56
CA ALA A 67 -2.27 -3.13 3.49
C ALA A 67 -3.77 -3.09 3.15
N GLY A 68 -4.36 -4.22 2.77
CA GLY A 68 -5.77 -4.26 2.41
C GLY A 68 -6.07 -3.78 0.99
N LEU A 69 -5.06 -3.71 0.14
CA LEU A 69 -5.20 -3.24 -1.24
C LEU A 69 -5.38 -4.38 -2.24
N VAL A 70 -4.89 -5.55 -1.90
CA VAL A 70 -4.94 -6.74 -2.74
C VAL A 70 -5.47 -7.91 -1.91
N ALA A 71 -6.32 -8.73 -2.52
CA ALA A 71 -6.82 -9.95 -1.92
C ALA A 71 -6.10 -11.14 -2.55
N LYS A 72 -5.70 -12.08 -1.70
CA LYS A 72 -5.09 -13.34 -2.12
C LYS A 72 -6.11 -14.46 -1.93
N GLU A 73 -6.33 -15.24 -2.95
CA GLU A 73 -7.32 -16.30 -2.94
C GLU A 73 -6.72 -17.59 -3.45
N SER A 74 -7.10 -18.71 -2.84
CA SER A 74 -6.67 -20.05 -3.29
C SER A 74 -7.69 -20.62 -4.27
N LYS A 75 -7.20 -21.20 -5.36
CA LYS A 75 -8.01 -21.90 -6.34
C LYS A 75 -7.57 -23.36 -6.41
N SER A 76 -8.54 -24.27 -6.50
CA SER A 76 -8.27 -25.69 -6.60
C SER A 76 -7.85 -26.08 -8.03
N ILE A 77 -6.92 -27.01 -8.10
CA ILE A 77 -6.50 -27.61 -9.37
C ILE A 77 -7.21 -28.97 -9.49
N LYS A 78 -7.83 -29.21 -10.64
CA LYS A 78 -8.47 -30.50 -10.91
C LYS A 78 -7.40 -31.60 -10.86
N GLY A 79 -7.62 -32.60 -10.02
CA GLY A 79 -6.66 -33.69 -9.84
C GLY A 79 -5.75 -33.53 -8.62
N GLY A 80 -5.87 -32.44 -7.86
CA GLY A 80 -5.14 -32.22 -6.62
C GLY A 80 -4.31 -30.95 -6.61
N GLY A 81 -4.08 -30.40 -5.41
CA GLY A 81 -3.32 -29.19 -5.23
C GLY A 81 -4.15 -27.93 -5.46
N TYR A 82 -3.50 -26.79 -5.29
CA TYR A 82 -4.11 -25.49 -5.48
C TYR A 82 -3.04 -24.46 -5.85
N TYR A 83 -3.50 -23.31 -6.33
CA TYR A 83 -2.66 -22.17 -6.64
C TYR A 83 -3.31 -20.91 -6.10
N HIS A 84 -2.54 -19.83 -6.00
CA HIS A 84 -3.04 -18.55 -5.50
C HIS A 84 -3.23 -17.56 -6.63
N ILE A 85 -4.29 -16.78 -6.52
CA ILE A 85 -4.51 -15.64 -7.40
C ILE A 85 -4.58 -14.37 -6.56
N TYR A 86 -4.32 -13.24 -7.22
CA TYR A 86 -4.33 -11.93 -6.59
C TYR A 86 -5.29 -11.03 -7.33
N THR A 87 -6.11 -10.31 -6.59
CA THR A 87 -7.11 -9.41 -7.17
C THR A 87 -7.13 -8.12 -6.35
N MET A 88 -7.28 -6.99 -7.04
CA MET A 88 -7.45 -5.72 -6.35
C MET A 88 -8.70 -5.76 -5.49
N VAL A 89 -8.60 -5.29 -4.25
CA VAL A 89 -9.76 -5.13 -3.37
C VAL A 89 -10.72 -4.12 -4.03
N GLU A 90 -12.02 -4.29 -3.81
CA GLU A 90 -13.02 -3.39 -4.37
C GLU A 90 -12.70 -1.92 -4.10
N LEU A 91 -12.80 -1.10 -5.13
CA LEU A 91 -12.45 0.31 -5.07
C LEU A 91 -13.14 1.04 -3.89
N GLU A 92 -14.41 0.77 -3.65
CA GLU A 92 -15.14 1.41 -2.56
C GLU A 92 -14.60 1.05 -1.18
N LYS A 93 -14.12 -0.18 -1.02
CA LYS A 93 -13.46 -0.60 0.22
C LYS A 93 -12.13 0.09 0.40
N ILE A 94 -11.35 0.20 -0.67
CA ILE A 94 -10.06 0.91 -0.64
C ILE A 94 -10.28 2.37 -0.26
N LYS A 95 -11.27 3.02 -0.87
CA LYS A 95 -11.60 4.43 -0.57
C LYS A 95 -12.01 4.61 0.89
N LYS A 96 -12.84 3.71 1.40
CA LYS A 96 -13.26 3.76 2.80
C LYS A 96 -12.08 3.63 3.75
N HIS A 97 -11.20 2.66 3.52
CA HIS A 97 -9.98 2.47 4.30
C HIS A 97 -9.07 3.69 4.22
N ALA A 98 -8.90 4.26 3.03
CA ALA A 98 -8.08 5.44 2.84
C ALA A 98 -8.59 6.63 3.65
N LYS A 99 -9.91 6.82 3.69
CA LYS A 99 -10.54 7.88 4.48
C LYS A 99 -10.31 7.67 5.97
N GLU A 100 -10.50 6.45 6.46
CA GLU A 100 -10.27 6.10 7.86
C GLU A 100 -8.82 6.32 8.26
N ARG A 101 -7.89 5.88 7.41
CA ARG A 101 -6.46 6.04 7.67
C ARG A 101 -6.03 7.49 7.66
N THR A 102 -6.59 8.30 6.74
CA THR A 102 -6.33 9.74 6.70
C THR A 102 -6.79 10.40 8.00
N LYS A 103 -7.95 10.02 8.50
CA LYS A 103 -8.48 10.54 9.76
C LYS A 103 -7.54 10.20 10.92
N GLU A 104 -7.09 8.95 11.02
CA GLU A 104 -6.15 8.52 12.06
C GLU A 104 -4.84 9.29 12.00
N ILE A 105 -4.28 9.46 10.80
CA ILE A 105 -3.04 10.19 10.60
C ILE A 105 -3.21 11.65 10.99
N THR A 106 -4.32 12.27 10.60
CA THR A 106 -4.62 13.67 10.95
C THR A 106 -4.73 13.85 12.46
N GLU A 107 -5.42 12.96 13.12
CA GLU A 107 -5.56 13.00 14.59
C GLU A 107 -4.20 12.84 15.26
N SER A 108 -3.37 11.92 14.79
CA SER A 108 -2.02 11.72 15.32
C SER A 108 -1.14 12.94 15.12
N LEU A 109 -1.19 13.55 13.95
CA LEU A 109 -0.42 14.77 13.66
C LEU A 109 -0.86 15.91 14.57
N ASN A 110 -2.15 16.09 14.76
CA ASN A 110 -2.67 17.14 15.65
C ASN A 110 -2.23 16.93 17.10
N GLU A 111 -2.23 15.70 17.56
CA GLU A 111 -1.76 15.36 18.89
C GLU A 111 -0.26 15.66 19.06
N LEU A 112 0.54 15.28 18.07
CA LEU A 112 1.98 15.56 18.08
C LEU A 112 2.26 17.05 18.10
N ILE A 113 1.48 17.84 17.34
CA ILE A 113 1.60 19.30 17.35
C ILE A 113 1.25 19.86 18.72
N SER A 114 0.19 19.36 19.35
CA SER A 114 -0.23 19.81 20.68
C SER A 114 0.84 19.56 21.75
N ASN A 115 1.60 18.49 21.60
CA ASN A 115 2.62 18.10 22.56
C ASN A 115 4.03 18.56 22.17
N PHE A 116 4.16 19.26 21.05
CA PHE A 116 5.46 19.62 20.49
C PHE A 116 6.34 20.39 21.48
N ASP A 117 5.78 21.39 22.15
CA ASP A 117 6.53 22.26 23.08
C ASP A 117 7.10 21.45 24.24
N SER A 118 6.28 20.62 24.89
CA SER A 118 6.73 19.83 26.02
C SER A 118 7.72 18.74 25.61
N ASP A 119 7.53 18.13 24.46
CA ASP A 119 8.44 17.11 23.95
C ASP A 119 9.81 17.74 23.63
N LEU A 120 9.82 18.88 22.97
CA LEU A 120 11.06 19.58 22.64
C LEU A 120 11.82 19.99 23.89
N LYS A 121 11.10 20.52 24.89
CA LYS A 121 11.71 20.93 26.16
C LYS A 121 12.43 19.79 26.87
N ARG A 122 11.89 18.59 26.80
CA ARG A 122 12.55 17.41 27.38
C ARG A 122 13.92 17.13 26.76
N TYR A 123 14.08 17.38 25.47
CA TYR A 123 15.38 17.20 24.80
C TYR A 123 16.36 18.34 25.09
N LEU A 124 15.86 19.52 25.45
CA LEU A 124 16.70 20.68 25.74
C LEU A 124 17.18 20.74 27.18
N GLU A 125 16.52 20.06 28.09
CA GLU A 125 16.92 20.01 29.49
C GLU A 125 18.05 19.02 29.70
N PRO A 126 19.10 19.37 30.53
CA PRO A 126 20.22 18.46 30.82
C PRO A 126 19.82 17.27 31.70
#